data_e2eda8e03a4ab4d9f6af5e1605311bd3
#
_entry.id   e2eda8e03a4ab4d9f6af5e1605311bd3
#
_cell.length_a   1.000
_cell.length_b   1.000
_cell.length_c   1.000
_cell.angle_alpha   90.00
_cell.angle_beta   90.00
_cell.angle_gamma   90.00
#
_symmetry.space_group_name_H-M   'P 1'
#
loop_
_entity.id
_entity.type
_entity.pdbx_description
1 polymer ?
#
loop_
_entity_poly.entity_id
_entity_poly.type
_entity_poly.pdbx_seq_one_letter_code
_entity_poly.pdbx_strand_id
1 'polypeptide(L)'
;MNDINMRDQADKLRNLARKSAVDSSFDTPCPRMIVVGGGKEGIGTSTLAVNFAIEARRQEQRVVLVDAHPTRGDVAKLCHVDHPWTLSDVLTGQCSMIEGIASGPHGLQILSGVQKKPLSEDLTEFTYRRFFNQLTRLNDQADLIIVDIGEAASDTATYHWSAADLVCLVTT
;
A
#
# COMPACT_ATOMS: atom_id res chain seq x y z
N MET A 1 3.67 -17.13 -45.20
CA MET A 1 3.76 -18.25 -44.26
C MET A 1 4.07 -17.69 -42.85
N ASN A 2 3.21 -16.76 -42.31
CA ASN A 2 3.45 -16.13 -40.99
C ASN A 2 2.15 -15.70 -40.25
N ASP A 3 0.96 -16.11 -40.72
CA ASP A 3 -0.31 -15.68 -40.09
C ASP A 3 -0.78 -16.55 -38.90
N ILE A 4 -0.15 -17.69 -38.67
CA ILE A 4 -0.60 -18.63 -37.63
C ILE A 4 -0.15 -18.21 -36.23
N ASN A 5 0.93 -17.43 -36.09
CA ASN A 5 1.54 -17.12 -34.78
C ASN A 5 0.87 -15.95 -34.05
N MET A 6 0.23 -15.01 -34.75
CA MET A 6 -0.44 -13.83 -34.11
C MET A 6 -1.80 -14.19 -33.50
N ARG A 7 -2.56 -15.12 -34.10
CA ARG A 7 -3.84 -15.57 -33.54
C ARG A 7 -3.64 -16.37 -32.25
N ASP A 8 -2.60 -17.22 -32.19
CA ASP A 8 -2.30 -18.02 -31.00
C ASP A 8 -1.87 -17.16 -29.81
N GLN A 9 -1.16 -16.05 -30.03
CA GLN A 9 -0.79 -15.10 -28.96
C GLN A 9 -1.99 -14.30 -28.45
N ALA A 10 -2.87 -13.86 -29.33
CA ALA A 10 -4.10 -13.15 -28.96
C ALA A 10 -5.05 -14.07 -28.17
N ASP A 11 -5.15 -15.33 -28.53
CA ASP A 11 -5.97 -16.31 -27.83
C ASP A 11 -5.37 -16.69 -26.46
N LYS A 12 -4.05 -16.76 -26.35
CA LYS A 12 -3.37 -16.91 -25.05
C LYS A 12 -3.62 -15.71 -24.12
N LEU A 13 -3.54 -14.49 -24.64
CA LEU A 13 -3.83 -13.26 -23.88
C LEU A 13 -5.31 -13.20 -23.47
N ARG A 14 -6.24 -13.57 -24.35
CA ARG A 14 -7.67 -13.67 -24.02
C ARG A 14 -7.94 -14.74 -22.98
N ASN A 15 -7.26 -15.87 -23.04
CA ASN A 15 -7.39 -16.93 -22.05
C ASN A 15 -6.78 -16.56 -20.69
N LEU A 16 -5.67 -15.79 -20.67
CA LEU A 16 -5.10 -15.22 -19.44
C LEU A 16 -6.05 -14.16 -18.85
N ALA A 17 -6.60 -13.28 -19.67
CA ALA A 17 -7.58 -12.30 -19.24
C ALA A 17 -8.88 -12.94 -18.71
N ARG A 18 -9.34 -14.04 -19.38
CA ARG A 18 -10.48 -14.83 -18.89
C ARG A 18 -10.16 -15.59 -17.60
N LYS A 19 -8.96 -16.16 -17.46
CA LYS A 19 -8.54 -16.78 -16.18
C LYS A 19 -8.49 -15.75 -15.04
N SER A 20 -7.95 -14.57 -15.27
CA SER A 20 -7.98 -13.48 -14.29
C SER A 20 -9.41 -13.02 -13.94
N ALA A 21 -10.36 -13.11 -14.89
CA ALA A 21 -11.76 -12.76 -14.66
C ALA A 21 -12.58 -13.91 -14.02
N VAL A 22 -12.13 -15.17 -14.13
CA VAL A 22 -12.83 -16.35 -13.58
C VAL A 22 -12.30 -16.72 -12.19
N ASP A 23 -11.07 -16.31 -11.80
CA ASP A 23 -10.57 -16.43 -10.44
C ASP A 23 -11.21 -15.42 -9.44
N SER A 24 -12.14 -14.58 -9.91
CA SER A 24 -12.99 -13.74 -9.07
C SER A 24 -14.13 -14.50 -8.35
N SER A 25 -14.10 -15.83 -8.30
CA SER A 25 -15.12 -16.64 -7.63
C SER A 25 -14.83 -16.98 -6.16
N PHE A 26 -13.89 -16.28 -5.51
CA PHE A 26 -13.86 -16.16 -4.05
C PHE A 26 -14.33 -14.75 -3.71
N ASP A 27 -15.60 -14.67 -3.35
CA ASP A 27 -16.35 -13.45 -3.00
C ASP A 27 -15.95 -12.88 -1.62
N THR A 28 -14.64 -12.80 -1.37
CA THR A 28 -14.12 -12.00 -0.28
C THR A 28 -13.53 -10.75 -0.93
N PRO A 29 -14.18 -9.59 -0.82
CA PRO A 29 -13.69 -8.38 -1.47
C PRO A 29 -12.30 -8.04 -0.90
N CYS A 30 -11.27 -8.06 -1.75
CA CYS A 30 -9.95 -7.57 -1.39
C CYS A 30 -10.06 -6.07 -1.06
N PRO A 31 -9.37 -5.57 -0.03
CA PRO A 31 -9.31 -4.14 0.22
C PRO A 31 -8.77 -3.39 -1.01
N ARG A 32 -9.39 -2.27 -1.36
CA ARG A 32 -8.84 -1.39 -2.40
C ARG A 32 -7.58 -0.71 -1.90
N MET A 33 -6.58 -0.58 -2.75
CA MET A 33 -5.31 0.05 -2.41
C MET A 33 -5.10 1.34 -3.19
N ILE A 34 -4.92 2.44 -2.45
CA ILE A 34 -4.58 3.76 -3.00
C ILE A 34 -3.16 4.12 -2.54
N VAL A 35 -2.29 4.39 -3.49
CA VAL A 35 -0.94 4.90 -3.20
C VAL A 35 -0.92 6.41 -3.41
N VAL A 36 -0.42 7.14 -2.40
CA VAL A 36 -0.26 8.59 -2.42
C VAL A 36 1.22 8.94 -2.45
N GLY A 37 1.65 9.68 -3.46
CA GLY A 37 3.03 10.12 -3.61
C GLY A 37 3.13 11.58 -4.02
N GLY A 38 4.21 12.25 -3.64
CA GLY A 38 4.47 13.65 -3.98
C GLY A 38 5.58 13.82 -5.00
N GLY A 39 5.49 14.85 -5.85
CA GLY A 39 6.55 15.19 -6.81
C GLY A 39 7.82 15.72 -6.16
N LYS A 40 7.75 16.18 -4.92
CA LYS A 40 8.89 16.66 -4.11
C LYS A 40 8.59 16.58 -2.63
N GLU A 41 9.64 16.62 -1.82
CA GLU A 41 9.53 16.66 -0.36
C GLU A 41 8.77 17.90 0.13
N GLY A 42 7.98 17.73 1.21
CA GLY A 42 7.28 18.84 1.87
C GLY A 42 6.03 19.37 1.14
N ILE A 43 5.60 18.74 0.05
CA ILE A 43 4.40 19.16 -0.73
C ILE A 43 3.07 18.86 -0.02
N GLY A 44 3.11 18.14 1.10
CA GLY A 44 1.91 17.80 1.87
C GLY A 44 1.34 16.40 1.61
N THR A 45 2.11 15.51 1.02
CA THR A 45 1.69 14.13 0.68
C THR A 45 1.13 13.39 1.89
N SER A 46 1.86 13.33 3.00
CA SER A 46 1.43 12.67 4.24
C SER A 46 0.21 13.35 4.86
N THR A 47 0.14 14.68 4.80
CA THR A 47 -1.02 15.44 5.27
C THR A 47 -2.28 15.07 4.46
N LEU A 48 -2.14 14.97 3.14
CA LEU A 48 -3.24 14.55 2.27
C LEU A 48 -3.66 13.11 2.57
N ALA A 49 -2.70 12.18 2.68
CA ALA A 49 -2.97 10.77 2.96
C ALA A 49 -3.73 10.58 4.28
N VAL A 50 -3.29 11.28 5.36
CA VAL A 50 -3.95 11.25 6.67
C VAL A 50 -5.38 11.81 6.59
N ASN A 51 -5.58 12.97 5.97
CA ASN A 51 -6.91 13.57 5.87
C ASN A 51 -7.85 12.72 5.01
N PHE A 52 -7.34 12.13 3.94
CA PHE A 52 -8.12 11.22 3.10
C PHE A 52 -8.52 9.95 3.88
N ALA A 53 -7.61 9.38 4.67
CA ALA A 53 -7.90 8.25 5.52
C ALA A 53 -8.96 8.56 6.60
N ILE A 54 -8.86 9.72 7.24
CA ILE A 54 -9.84 10.18 8.23
C ILE A 54 -11.21 10.39 7.58
N GLU A 55 -11.26 11.00 6.40
CA GLU A 55 -12.53 11.21 5.71
C GLU A 55 -13.18 9.89 5.28
N ALA A 56 -12.41 8.94 4.77
CA ALA A 56 -12.92 7.61 4.47
C ALA A 56 -13.44 6.88 5.74
N ARG A 57 -12.78 7.06 6.89
CA ARG A 57 -13.27 6.57 8.18
C ARG A 57 -14.59 7.21 8.61
N ARG A 58 -14.79 8.50 8.35
CA ARG A 58 -16.07 9.20 8.63
C ARG A 58 -17.21 8.66 7.76
N GLN A 59 -16.90 8.11 6.60
CA GLN A 59 -17.83 7.41 5.72
C GLN A 59 -17.98 5.92 6.08
N GLU A 60 -17.62 5.54 7.31
CA GLU A 60 -17.76 4.20 7.88
C GLU A 60 -16.91 3.11 7.20
N GLN A 61 -15.99 3.48 6.29
CA GLN A 61 -15.06 2.51 5.71
C GLN A 61 -14.02 2.06 6.74
N ARG A 62 -13.66 0.79 6.73
CA ARG A 62 -12.53 0.28 7.51
C ARG A 62 -11.25 0.62 6.75
N VAL A 63 -10.40 1.46 7.34
CA VAL A 63 -9.22 2.00 6.66
C VAL A 63 -7.94 1.62 7.39
N VAL A 64 -6.95 1.13 6.63
CA VAL A 64 -5.57 1.00 7.07
C VAL A 64 -4.72 2.04 6.33
N LEU A 65 -4.06 2.91 7.08
CA LEU A 65 -3.09 3.87 6.57
C LEU A 65 -1.67 3.35 6.84
N VAL A 66 -0.90 3.19 5.78
CA VAL A 66 0.49 2.73 5.83
C VAL A 66 1.41 3.91 5.52
N ASP A 67 2.32 4.19 6.42
CA ASP A 67 3.43 5.12 6.18
C ASP A 67 4.62 4.35 5.58
N ALA A 68 4.77 4.44 4.28
CA ALA A 68 5.85 3.77 3.54
C ALA A 68 6.96 4.73 3.12
N HIS A 69 7.02 5.94 3.72
CA HIS A 69 8.12 6.86 3.48
C HIS A 69 9.45 6.23 3.94
N PRO A 70 10.50 6.16 3.08
CA PRO A 70 11.69 5.37 3.37
C PRO A 70 12.54 5.90 4.53
N THR A 71 12.45 7.18 4.86
CA THR A 71 13.32 7.83 5.86
C THR A 71 12.56 8.61 6.93
N ARG A 72 11.25 8.78 6.82
CA ARG A 72 10.43 9.61 7.71
C ARG A 72 9.18 8.85 8.17
N GLY A 73 8.76 9.12 9.39
CA GLY A 73 7.53 8.58 9.99
C GLY A 73 6.57 9.74 10.32
N ASP A 74 6.09 10.45 9.30
CA ASP A 74 5.30 11.67 9.51
C ASP A 74 3.83 11.36 9.82
N VAL A 75 3.29 10.24 9.34
CA VAL A 75 1.91 9.81 9.63
C VAL A 75 1.69 9.60 11.14
N ALA A 76 2.62 8.90 11.80
CA ALA A 76 2.52 8.68 13.25
C ALA A 76 2.51 9.99 14.04
N LYS A 77 3.33 10.96 13.64
CA LYS A 77 3.37 12.30 14.26
C LYS A 77 2.07 13.07 14.03
N LEU A 78 1.56 13.08 12.79
CA LEU A 78 0.31 13.76 12.43
C LEU A 78 -0.89 13.17 13.15
N CYS A 79 -0.88 11.87 13.40
CA CYS A 79 -1.96 11.16 14.08
C CYS A 79 -1.77 11.02 15.60
N HIS A 80 -0.65 11.54 16.16
CA HIS A 80 -0.30 11.39 17.59
C HIS A 80 -0.29 9.93 18.04
N VAL A 81 0.25 9.03 17.18
CA VAL A 81 0.37 7.60 17.47
C VAL A 81 1.79 7.29 17.91
N ASP A 82 1.92 6.68 19.08
CA ASP A 82 3.17 6.08 19.55
C ASP A 82 2.98 4.56 19.61
N HIS A 83 3.73 3.85 18.80
CA HIS A 83 3.66 2.40 18.71
C HIS A 83 5.06 1.81 18.57
N PRO A 84 5.37 0.69 19.26
CA PRO A 84 6.73 0.13 19.28
C PRO A 84 7.15 -0.45 17.92
N TRP A 85 6.20 -0.89 17.11
CA TRP A 85 6.44 -1.54 15.84
C TRP A 85 6.23 -0.58 14.66
N THR A 86 7.02 -0.78 13.63
CA THR A 86 7.02 0.03 12.40
C THR A 86 6.89 -0.85 11.16
N LEU A 87 6.68 -0.24 10.00
CA LEU A 87 6.72 -0.92 8.72
C LEU A 87 8.03 -1.73 8.53
N SER A 88 9.17 -1.19 8.98
CA SER A 88 10.46 -1.90 8.90
C SER A 88 10.44 -3.22 9.68
N ASP A 89 9.82 -3.25 10.84
CA ASP A 89 9.72 -4.46 11.67
C ASP A 89 8.83 -5.52 11.02
N VAL A 90 7.74 -5.09 10.38
CA VAL A 90 6.87 -5.99 9.58
C VAL A 90 7.60 -6.54 8.36
N LEU A 91 8.30 -5.69 7.61
CA LEU A 91 9.04 -6.08 6.41
C LEU A 91 10.17 -7.08 6.72
N THR A 92 10.85 -6.88 7.85
CA THR A 92 11.93 -7.77 8.31
C THR A 92 11.42 -8.99 9.07
N GLY A 93 10.11 -9.06 9.37
CA GLY A 93 9.49 -10.19 10.06
C GLY A 93 9.72 -10.20 11.58
N GLN A 94 10.07 -9.07 12.17
CA GLN A 94 10.22 -8.92 13.63
C GLN A 94 8.87 -8.87 14.34
N CYS A 95 7.83 -8.43 13.65
CA CYS A 95 6.44 -8.53 14.08
C CYS A 95 5.52 -8.91 12.92
N SER A 96 4.33 -9.37 13.24
CA SER A 96 3.29 -9.61 12.24
C SER A 96 2.65 -8.30 11.78
N MET A 97 1.93 -8.33 10.64
CA MET A 97 1.16 -7.20 10.13
C MET A 97 0.17 -6.69 11.19
N ILE A 98 -0.53 -7.58 11.86
CA ILE A 98 -1.55 -7.22 12.87
C ILE A 98 -0.92 -6.57 14.09
N GLU A 99 0.21 -7.08 14.57
CA GLU A 99 0.96 -6.49 15.69
C GLU A 99 1.54 -5.12 15.34
N GLY A 100 1.88 -4.90 14.06
CA GLY A 100 2.42 -3.63 13.57
C GLY A 100 1.35 -2.52 13.44
N ILE A 101 0.07 -2.87 13.41
CA ILE A 101 -1.02 -1.90 13.24
C ILE A 101 -1.41 -1.31 14.60
N ALA A 102 -1.35 0.01 14.68
CA ALA A 102 -1.81 0.79 15.83
C ALA A 102 -3.19 1.41 15.58
N SER A 103 -3.91 1.73 16.66
CA SER A 103 -5.15 2.49 16.58
C SER A 103 -4.85 4.00 16.64
N GLY A 104 -5.32 4.73 15.64
CA GLY A 104 -5.22 6.18 15.52
C GLY A 104 -6.57 6.90 15.70
N PRO A 105 -6.64 8.19 15.32
CA PRO A 105 -7.85 9.00 15.45
C PRO A 105 -9.02 8.41 14.67
N HIS A 106 -10.24 8.53 15.21
CA HIS A 106 -11.49 8.03 14.63
C HIS A 106 -11.49 6.50 14.33
N GLY A 107 -10.66 5.72 15.03
CA GLY A 107 -10.52 4.29 14.79
C GLY A 107 -9.78 3.97 13.48
N LEU A 108 -9.00 4.92 12.96
CA LEU A 108 -8.08 4.68 11.85
C LEU A 108 -7.01 3.69 12.28
N GLN A 109 -6.77 2.67 11.49
CA GLN A 109 -5.69 1.73 11.71
C GLN A 109 -4.44 2.24 11.00
N ILE A 110 -3.29 2.27 11.69
CA ILE A 110 -2.07 2.89 11.19
C ILE A 110 -0.90 1.92 11.34
N LEU A 111 -0.23 1.63 10.22
CA LEU A 111 1.09 1.03 10.22
C LEU A 111 2.12 2.16 10.09
N SER A 112 2.78 2.44 11.21
CA SER A 112 3.74 3.55 11.30
C SER A 112 4.96 3.32 10.44
N GLY A 113 5.47 4.38 9.83
CA GLY A 113 6.72 4.37 9.08
C GLY A 113 7.96 4.32 9.98
N VAL A 114 9.09 4.57 9.38
CA VAL A 114 10.38 4.53 10.04
C VAL A 114 10.49 5.63 11.10
N GLN A 115 10.73 5.25 12.35
CA GLN A 115 10.99 6.20 13.43
C GLN A 115 12.46 6.26 13.86
N LYS A 116 13.18 5.13 13.79
CA LYS A 116 14.52 5.00 14.37
C LYS A 116 15.61 4.48 13.42
N LYS A 117 15.22 3.76 12.37
CA LYS A 117 16.13 3.24 11.36
C LYS A 117 15.52 3.44 9.98
N PRO A 118 16.26 3.97 8.99
CA PRO A 118 15.82 3.96 7.60
C PRO A 118 15.44 2.54 7.18
N LEU A 119 14.53 2.42 6.24
CA LEU A 119 14.27 1.13 5.59
C LEU A 119 15.61 0.61 5.07
N SER A 120 15.92 -0.65 5.39
CA SER A 120 17.18 -1.26 4.97
C SER A 120 17.27 -1.24 3.43
N GLU A 121 18.45 -0.84 2.90
CA GLU A 121 18.75 -0.92 1.47
C GLU A 121 18.66 -2.38 0.94
N ASP A 122 18.68 -3.37 1.83
CA ASP A 122 18.58 -4.79 1.50
C ASP A 122 17.14 -5.27 1.24
N LEU A 123 16.12 -4.38 1.27
CA LEU A 123 14.75 -4.77 0.99
C LEU A 123 14.58 -5.09 -0.50
N THR A 124 14.33 -6.36 -0.77
CA THR A 124 14.17 -6.89 -2.12
C THR A 124 12.73 -6.75 -2.63
N GLU A 125 12.54 -6.85 -3.93
CA GLU A 125 11.21 -6.99 -4.56
C GLU A 125 10.38 -8.09 -3.88
N PHE A 126 11.02 -9.21 -3.53
CA PHE A 126 10.34 -10.32 -2.84
C PHE A 126 9.75 -9.89 -1.50
N THR A 127 10.46 -9.07 -0.73
CA THR A 127 10.00 -8.54 0.56
C THR A 127 8.75 -7.67 0.37
N TYR A 128 8.77 -6.77 -0.61
CA TYR A 128 7.61 -5.92 -0.94
C TYR A 128 6.42 -6.74 -1.45
N ARG A 129 6.64 -7.71 -2.33
CA ARG A 129 5.57 -8.60 -2.80
C ARG A 129 4.91 -9.37 -1.65
N ARG A 130 5.71 -9.88 -0.71
CA ARG A 130 5.18 -10.54 0.50
C ARG A 130 4.35 -9.57 1.33
N PHE A 131 4.83 -8.36 1.53
CA PHE A 131 4.13 -7.30 2.26
C PHE A 131 2.77 -6.96 1.63
N PHE A 132 2.72 -6.69 0.33
CA PHE A 132 1.47 -6.42 -0.37
C PHE A 132 0.50 -7.60 -0.30
N ASN A 133 0.98 -8.83 -0.43
CA ASN A 133 0.15 -10.02 -0.22
C ASN A 133 -0.41 -10.13 1.21
N GLN A 134 0.28 -9.60 2.21
CA GLN A 134 -0.25 -9.53 3.57
C GLN A 134 -1.31 -8.43 3.70
N LEU A 135 -1.10 -7.27 3.08
CA LEU A 135 -2.08 -6.19 3.04
C LEU A 135 -3.39 -6.62 2.38
N THR A 136 -3.33 -7.31 1.24
CA THR A 136 -4.54 -7.79 0.54
C THR A 136 -5.32 -8.84 1.34
N ARG A 137 -4.72 -9.47 2.34
CA ARG A 137 -5.39 -10.41 3.26
C ARG A 137 -6.06 -9.74 4.46
N LEU A 138 -5.99 -8.43 4.57
CA LEU A 138 -6.69 -7.68 5.62
C LEU A 138 -8.18 -7.43 5.30
N ASN A 139 -8.78 -8.21 4.40
CA ASN A 139 -10.17 -8.10 3.96
C ASN A 139 -11.19 -8.10 5.12
N ASP A 140 -10.91 -8.83 6.20
CA ASP A 140 -11.77 -8.83 7.40
C ASP A 140 -11.58 -7.56 8.27
N GLN A 141 -10.52 -6.78 8.02
CA GLN A 141 -10.13 -5.62 8.83
C GLN A 141 -10.16 -4.29 8.05
N ALA A 142 -10.05 -4.33 6.72
CA ALA A 142 -9.98 -3.17 5.87
C ALA A 142 -10.83 -3.30 4.61
N ASP A 143 -11.50 -2.21 4.25
CA ASP A 143 -12.15 -2.01 2.95
C ASP A 143 -11.25 -1.19 2.03
N LEU A 144 -10.39 -0.34 2.64
CA LEU A 144 -9.49 0.56 1.96
C LEU A 144 -8.12 0.57 2.64
N ILE A 145 -7.07 0.47 1.83
CA ILE A 145 -5.67 0.64 2.24
C ILE A 145 -5.14 1.90 1.56
N ILE A 146 -4.58 2.81 2.33
CA ILE A 146 -3.91 4.01 1.83
C ILE A 146 -2.43 3.89 2.16
N VAL A 147 -1.56 4.01 1.16
CA VAL A 147 -0.11 3.92 1.32
C VAL A 147 0.51 5.27 1.00
N ASP A 148 1.07 5.92 2.00
CA ASP A 148 1.86 7.15 1.85
C ASP A 148 3.31 6.78 1.54
N ILE A 149 3.75 7.00 0.31
CA ILE A 149 5.14 6.73 -0.11
C ILE A 149 6.05 7.94 -0.01
N GLY A 150 5.51 9.09 0.43
CA GLY A 150 6.25 10.34 0.48
C GLY A 150 6.61 10.82 -0.91
N GLU A 151 7.88 10.72 -1.31
CA GLU A 151 8.35 11.14 -2.62
C GLU A 151 8.14 10.05 -3.68
N ALA A 152 7.45 10.42 -4.76
CA ALA A 152 7.07 9.49 -5.83
C ALA A 152 8.25 9.02 -6.70
N ALA A 153 9.40 9.71 -6.64
CA ALA A 153 10.61 9.38 -7.39
C ALA A 153 11.57 8.45 -6.62
N SER A 154 11.15 7.88 -5.49
CA SER A 154 11.98 6.93 -4.74
C SER A 154 12.15 5.60 -5.49
N ASP A 155 13.28 4.92 -5.29
CA ASP A 155 13.57 3.62 -5.92
C ASP A 155 12.52 2.56 -5.56
N THR A 156 11.91 2.67 -4.39
CA THR A 156 10.88 1.75 -3.91
C THR A 156 9.47 2.08 -4.41
N ALA A 157 9.25 3.26 -4.98
CA ALA A 157 7.94 3.72 -5.42
C ALA A 157 7.30 2.80 -6.47
N THR A 158 8.10 2.22 -7.37
CA THR A 158 7.63 1.30 -8.41
C THR A 158 6.96 0.05 -7.85
N TYR A 159 7.41 -0.46 -6.71
CA TYR A 159 6.78 -1.60 -6.04
C TYR A 159 5.39 -1.24 -5.51
N HIS A 160 5.24 -0.04 -4.96
CA HIS A 160 3.96 0.45 -4.45
C HIS A 160 2.96 0.71 -5.59
N TRP A 161 3.42 1.33 -6.69
CA TRP A 161 2.55 1.62 -7.84
C TRP A 161 2.02 0.36 -8.52
N SER A 162 2.85 -0.68 -8.64
CA SER A 162 2.44 -1.95 -9.26
C SER A 162 1.39 -2.71 -8.45
N ALA A 163 1.27 -2.43 -7.16
CA ALA A 163 0.30 -3.05 -6.26
C ALA A 163 -0.99 -2.23 -6.09
N ALA A 164 -1.01 -0.97 -6.56
CA ALA A 164 -2.11 -0.03 -6.34
C ALA A 164 -3.26 -0.23 -7.33
N ASP A 165 -4.50 -0.10 -6.84
CA ASP A 165 -5.69 0.07 -7.70
C ASP A 165 -5.79 1.51 -8.21
N LEU A 166 -5.28 2.47 -7.42
CA LEU A 166 -5.26 3.89 -7.76
C LEU A 166 -3.97 4.54 -7.25
N VAL A 167 -3.36 5.38 -8.08
CA VAL A 167 -2.22 6.23 -7.71
C VAL A 167 -2.65 7.69 -7.68
N CYS A 168 -2.42 8.36 -6.55
CA CYS A 168 -2.65 9.78 -6.36
C CYS A 168 -1.30 10.51 -6.30
N LEU A 169 -1.02 11.35 -7.29
CA LEU A 169 0.20 12.17 -7.33
C LEU A 169 -0.11 13.61 -6.92
N VAL A 170 0.58 14.06 -5.86
CA VAL A 170 0.50 15.43 -5.37
C VAL A 170 1.57 16.27 -6.09
N THR A 171 1.13 17.30 -6.80
CA THR A 171 2.01 18.21 -7.56
C THR A 171 1.73 19.67 -7.21
N THR A 172 2.67 20.56 -7.50
CA THR A 172 2.52 22.03 -7.45
C THR A 172 2.49 22.59 -8.85
#